data_92e11c92c23f7ef06826055782c88a54
#
_entry.id   92e11c92c23f7ef06826055782c88a54
#
_cell.length_a   1.000
_cell.length_b   1.000
_cell.length_c   1.000
_cell.angle_alpha   90.00
_cell.angle_beta   90.00
_cell.angle_gamma   90.00
#
_symmetry.space_group_name_H-M   'P 1'
#
loop_
_entity.id
_entity.type
_entity.pdbx_description
1 polymer ?
#
loop_
_entity_poly.entity_id
_entity_poly.type
_entity_poly.pdbx_seq_one_letter_code
_entity_poly.pdbx_strand_id
1 'polypeptide(L)'
;NKAVTELYNPGSVFKVVTGSAALEEGAITLDSTFTCNQAIDVAGQIIHCWSRYSHGTQDFTTAMTNSCNPAFIQIGQALGKEKFCKYFEAFGLTEPTGIDLPGEANSIYVKPDNMGPVELASSSFGQTSKITPIQMITAYAAVVNGGYLVTPYVVSKIVDTNGNVIKTTETSIKRQVISEETSAQMRQVLESVVNNKGGSNAYIKGYRIGGKSGTSQKLQKNNQLGVE
;
A
#
# COMPACT_ATOMS: atom_id res chain seq x y z
N ASN A 1 21.05 6.58 -0.77
CA ASN A 1 20.10 6.02 0.21
C ASN A 1 18.89 5.46 -0.52
N LYS A 2 18.86 4.13 -0.75
CA LYS A 2 17.83 3.43 -1.54
C LYS A 2 16.40 3.67 -1.04
N ALA A 3 16.21 3.89 0.25
CA ALA A 3 14.88 4.11 0.82
C ALA A 3 14.19 5.37 0.27
N VAL A 4 14.94 6.37 -0.14
CA VAL A 4 14.41 7.66 -0.63
C VAL A 4 14.67 7.89 -2.12
N THR A 5 15.71 7.25 -2.71
CA THR A 5 16.14 7.52 -4.09
C THR A 5 15.66 6.49 -5.11
N GLU A 6 15.35 5.25 -4.70
CA GLU A 6 14.95 4.20 -5.61
C GLU A 6 13.43 4.05 -5.68
N LEU A 7 12.94 3.86 -6.90
CA LEU A 7 11.54 3.58 -7.16
C LEU A 7 11.31 2.08 -7.40
N TYR A 8 10.25 1.55 -6.84
CA TYR A 8 9.85 0.16 -7.04
C TYR A 8 8.34 0.02 -7.19
N ASN A 9 7.89 -1.05 -7.82
CA ASN A 9 6.48 -1.40 -7.80
C ASN A 9 6.16 -2.05 -6.45
N PRO A 10 5.27 -1.49 -5.63
CA PRO A 10 5.03 -1.99 -4.27
C PRO A 10 4.41 -3.40 -4.25
N GLY A 11 3.73 -3.79 -5.33
CA GLY A 11 3.06 -5.08 -5.38
C GLY A 11 2.02 -5.22 -4.26
N SER A 12 1.86 -6.43 -3.76
CA SER A 12 0.79 -6.76 -2.81
C SER A 12 0.83 -6.00 -1.47
N VAL A 13 1.91 -5.31 -1.10
CA VAL A 13 1.89 -4.43 0.07
C VAL A 13 0.96 -3.23 -0.16
N PHE A 14 0.76 -2.81 -1.41
CA PHE A 14 -0.14 -1.72 -1.78
C PHE A 14 -1.61 -2.03 -1.49
N LYS A 15 -1.99 -3.30 -1.41
CA LYS A 15 -3.36 -3.74 -1.06
C LYS A 15 -3.85 -3.15 0.26
N VAL A 16 -2.94 -2.81 1.16
CA VAL A 16 -3.28 -2.14 2.43
C VAL A 16 -3.86 -0.75 2.16
N VAL A 17 -3.27 0.01 1.24
CA VAL A 17 -3.78 1.33 0.83
C VAL A 17 -5.15 1.19 0.16
N THR A 18 -5.27 0.30 -0.83
CA THR A 18 -6.54 0.06 -1.54
C THR A 18 -7.65 -0.40 -0.59
N GLY A 19 -7.35 -1.35 0.31
CA GLY A 19 -8.31 -1.86 1.28
C GLY A 19 -8.75 -0.80 2.28
N SER A 20 -7.82 0.00 2.80
CA SER A 20 -8.12 1.11 3.71
C SER A 20 -9.04 2.14 3.06
N ALA A 21 -8.73 2.53 1.83
CA ALA A 21 -9.55 3.48 1.07
C ALA A 21 -10.97 2.95 0.82
N ALA A 22 -11.08 1.67 0.47
CA ALA A 22 -12.38 1.06 0.19
C ALA A 22 -13.26 0.90 1.44
N LEU A 23 -12.66 0.60 2.60
CA LEU A 23 -13.36 0.58 3.90
C LEU A 23 -13.79 1.99 4.30
N GLU A 24 -12.89 2.98 4.22
CA GLU A 24 -13.15 4.38 4.60
C GLU A 24 -14.31 4.99 3.81
N GLU A 25 -14.39 4.70 2.52
CA GLU A 25 -15.47 5.20 1.64
C GLU A 25 -16.76 4.35 1.71
N GLY A 26 -16.79 3.31 2.57
CA GLY A 26 -17.93 2.39 2.65
C GLY A 26 -18.19 1.62 1.34
N ALA A 27 -17.21 1.59 0.43
CA ALA A 27 -17.31 0.82 -0.81
C ALA A 27 -17.32 -0.70 -0.55
N ILE A 28 -16.72 -1.11 0.55
CA ILE A 28 -16.76 -2.46 1.10
C ILE A 28 -16.91 -2.41 2.62
N THR A 29 -17.25 -3.56 3.20
CA THR A 29 -17.19 -3.83 4.66
C THR A 29 -16.27 -5.03 4.92
N LEU A 30 -16.00 -5.35 6.17
CA LEU A 30 -15.23 -6.56 6.54
C LEU A 30 -15.94 -7.85 6.09
N ASP A 31 -17.28 -7.83 6.01
CA ASP A 31 -18.11 -8.96 5.61
C ASP A 31 -18.35 -9.03 4.09
N SER A 32 -17.89 -8.03 3.33
CA SER A 32 -17.97 -8.06 1.87
C SER A 32 -17.21 -9.26 1.30
N THR A 33 -17.83 -9.96 0.35
CA THR A 33 -17.26 -11.19 -0.24
C THR A 33 -16.79 -10.96 -1.68
N PHE A 34 -15.70 -11.63 -2.04
CA PHE A 34 -15.05 -11.53 -3.33
C PHE A 34 -14.75 -12.93 -3.87
N THR A 35 -15.02 -13.16 -5.15
CA THR A 35 -14.81 -14.47 -5.78
C THR A 35 -13.54 -14.47 -6.63
N CYS A 36 -12.71 -15.48 -6.41
CA CYS A 36 -11.49 -15.71 -7.18
C CYS A 36 -11.55 -17.06 -7.89
N ASN A 37 -11.72 -17.04 -9.19
CA ASN A 37 -11.65 -18.21 -10.08
C ASN A 37 -10.30 -18.27 -10.82
N GLN A 38 -9.18 -18.04 -10.12
CA GLN A 38 -7.80 -17.98 -10.64
C GLN A 38 -7.49 -16.75 -11.50
N ALA A 39 -8.46 -16.20 -12.20
CA ALA A 39 -8.30 -15.02 -13.05
C ALA A 39 -9.58 -14.19 -13.04
N ILE A 40 -9.46 -12.97 -13.54
CA ILE A 40 -10.59 -12.04 -13.77
C ILE A 40 -10.37 -11.35 -15.11
N ASP A 41 -11.44 -11.21 -15.90
CA ASP A 41 -11.44 -10.39 -17.11
C ASP A 41 -11.72 -8.92 -16.75
N VAL A 42 -10.86 -8.03 -17.20
CA VAL A 42 -11.05 -6.59 -17.09
C VAL A 42 -10.92 -5.96 -18.46
N ALA A 43 -12.03 -5.57 -19.03
CA ALA A 43 -12.09 -4.95 -20.37
C ALA A 43 -11.38 -5.75 -21.47
N GLY A 44 -11.52 -7.09 -21.46
CA GLY A 44 -10.91 -8.00 -22.41
C GLY A 44 -9.48 -8.44 -22.07
N GLN A 45 -8.92 -7.94 -20.97
CA GLN A 45 -7.62 -8.38 -20.47
C GLN A 45 -7.77 -9.33 -19.29
N ILE A 46 -7.24 -10.55 -19.45
CA ILE A 46 -7.25 -11.56 -18.39
C ILE A 46 -6.11 -11.30 -17.41
N ILE A 47 -6.45 -11.04 -16.16
CA ILE A 47 -5.49 -10.83 -15.06
C ILE A 47 -5.53 -12.03 -14.13
N HIS A 48 -4.39 -12.71 -13.96
CA HIS A 48 -4.29 -13.91 -13.16
C HIS A 48 -4.02 -13.64 -11.68
N CYS A 49 -4.55 -14.52 -10.83
CA CYS A 49 -4.08 -14.63 -9.45
C CYS A 49 -2.66 -15.19 -9.43
N TRP A 50 -1.91 -14.88 -8.37
CA TRP A 50 -0.60 -15.48 -8.15
C TRP A 50 -0.71 -16.99 -7.80
N SER A 51 -1.84 -17.40 -7.21
CA SER A 51 -2.13 -18.79 -6.83
C SER A 51 -2.50 -19.62 -8.05
N ARG A 52 -1.98 -20.84 -8.10
CA ARG A 52 -2.35 -21.86 -9.10
C ARG A 52 -3.74 -22.46 -8.85
N TYR A 53 -4.31 -22.23 -7.68
CA TYR A 53 -5.62 -22.70 -7.27
C TYR A 53 -6.57 -21.54 -7.07
N SER A 54 -7.86 -21.79 -7.32
CA SER A 54 -8.92 -20.85 -6.98
C SER A 54 -8.98 -20.63 -5.47
N HIS A 55 -9.12 -19.39 -5.03
CA HIS A 55 -9.40 -19.09 -3.63
C HIS A 55 -10.90 -19.21 -3.32
N GLY A 56 -11.77 -19.37 -4.33
CA GLY A 56 -13.22 -19.38 -4.16
C GLY A 56 -13.75 -18.03 -3.69
N THR A 57 -14.88 -18.07 -2.98
CA THR A 57 -15.49 -16.90 -2.35
C THR A 57 -14.87 -16.70 -0.97
N GLN A 58 -14.43 -15.51 -0.68
CA GLN A 58 -13.71 -15.13 0.54
C GLN A 58 -14.12 -13.72 0.99
N ASP A 59 -14.13 -13.48 2.30
CA ASP A 59 -14.32 -12.16 2.87
C ASP A 59 -13.06 -11.28 2.68
N PHE A 60 -13.16 -10.01 3.10
CA PHE A 60 -12.07 -9.05 2.96
C PHE A 60 -10.79 -9.49 3.71
N THR A 61 -10.93 -9.97 4.94
CA THR A 61 -9.78 -10.42 5.77
C THR A 61 -9.08 -11.61 5.15
N THR A 62 -9.84 -12.59 4.66
CA THR A 62 -9.32 -13.76 3.95
C THR A 62 -8.67 -13.37 2.61
N ALA A 63 -9.26 -12.44 1.86
CA ALA A 63 -8.69 -11.92 0.62
C ALA A 63 -7.34 -11.20 0.84
N MET A 64 -7.22 -10.45 1.95
CA MET A 64 -5.96 -9.81 2.37
C MET A 64 -4.92 -10.87 2.76
N THR A 65 -5.31 -11.87 3.55
CA THR A 65 -4.45 -12.98 4.01
C THR A 65 -3.93 -13.80 2.83
N ASN A 66 -4.81 -14.19 1.91
CA ASN A 66 -4.47 -14.91 0.68
C ASN A 66 -3.74 -14.03 -0.35
N SER A 67 -3.65 -12.73 -0.11
CA SER A 67 -3.08 -11.78 -1.09
C SER A 67 -3.71 -11.90 -2.48
N CYS A 68 -5.01 -12.13 -2.56
CA CYS A 68 -5.74 -12.48 -3.77
C CYS A 68 -5.85 -11.28 -4.74
N ASN A 69 -5.24 -11.37 -5.94
CA ASN A 69 -5.31 -10.30 -6.93
C ASN A 69 -6.73 -10.07 -7.46
N PRO A 70 -7.49 -11.11 -7.91
CA PRO A 70 -8.87 -10.90 -8.36
C PRO A 70 -9.78 -10.24 -7.32
N ALA A 71 -9.62 -10.55 -6.03
CA ALA A 71 -10.39 -9.90 -4.97
C ALA A 71 -10.04 -8.40 -4.89
N PHE A 72 -8.76 -8.05 -4.95
CA PHE A 72 -8.34 -6.64 -4.89
C PHE A 72 -8.67 -5.84 -6.14
N ILE A 73 -8.79 -6.49 -7.30
CA ILE A 73 -9.36 -5.88 -8.51
C ILE A 73 -10.83 -5.52 -8.29
N GLN A 74 -11.64 -6.45 -7.76
CA GLN A 74 -13.04 -6.20 -7.41
C GLN A 74 -13.19 -5.08 -6.37
N ILE A 75 -12.32 -5.04 -5.36
CA ILE A 75 -12.28 -3.96 -4.35
C ILE A 75 -11.97 -2.61 -5.00
N GLY A 76 -10.95 -2.56 -5.88
CA GLY A 76 -10.60 -1.33 -6.61
C GLY A 76 -11.71 -0.86 -7.54
N GLN A 77 -12.41 -1.80 -8.21
CA GLN A 77 -13.58 -1.49 -9.03
C GLN A 77 -14.75 -0.95 -8.19
N ALA A 78 -15.00 -1.54 -7.02
CA ALA A 78 -16.02 -1.05 -6.08
C ALA A 78 -15.70 0.36 -5.53
N LEU A 79 -14.43 0.65 -5.25
CA LEU A 79 -13.96 1.98 -4.85
C LEU A 79 -14.13 3.01 -5.98
N GLY A 80 -13.85 2.61 -7.22
CA GLY A 80 -13.87 3.47 -8.40
C GLY A 80 -12.62 4.33 -8.55
N LYS A 81 -12.36 4.77 -9.80
CA LYS A 81 -11.09 5.45 -10.14
C LYS A 81 -10.92 6.79 -9.46
N GLU A 82 -11.99 7.59 -9.33
CA GLU A 82 -11.95 8.92 -8.73
C GLU A 82 -11.51 8.83 -7.27
N LYS A 83 -12.14 7.93 -6.50
CA LYS A 83 -11.80 7.70 -5.09
C LYS A 83 -10.43 7.05 -4.96
N PHE A 84 -10.10 6.08 -5.82
CA PHE A 84 -8.77 5.46 -5.84
C PHE A 84 -7.67 6.53 -6.00
N CYS A 85 -7.78 7.42 -6.98
CA CYS A 85 -6.82 8.49 -7.22
C CYS A 85 -6.77 9.50 -6.05
N LYS A 86 -7.94 9.87 -5.49
CA LYS A 86 -8.03 10.72 -4.29
C LYS A 86 -7.23 10.14 -3.12
N TYR A 87 -7.38 8.85 -2.84
CA TYR A 87 -6.64 8.20 -1.75
C TYR A 87 -5.17 7.96 -2.07
N PHE A 88 -4.82 7.69 -3.32
CA PHE A 88 -3.43 7.63 -3.75
C PHE A 88 -2.69 8.94 -3.43
N GLU A 89 -3.33 10.08 -3.70
CA GLU A 89 -2.82 11.40 -3.33
C GLU A 89 -2.86 11.63 -1.81
N ALA A 90 -3.99 11.34 -1.16
CA ALA A 90 -4.17 11.56 0.27
C ALA A 90 -3.13 10.82 1.13
N PHE A 91 -2.73 9.60 0.73
CA PHE A 91 -1.65 8.83 1.36
C PHE A 91 -0.24 9.36 1.02
N GLY A 92 -0.12 10.48 0.28
CA GLY A 92 1.16 11.12 -0.03
C GLY A 92 1.98 10.39 -1.09
N LEU A 93 1.33 9.60 -1.95
CA LEU A 93 2.03 8.77 -2.96
C LEU A 93 2.27 9.50 -4.28
N THR A 94 1.82 10.74 -4.42
CA THR A 94 2.02 11.60 -5.60
C THR A 94 3.16 12.59 -5.44
N GLU A 95 3.68 12.75 -4.23
CA GLU A 95 4.66 13.76 -3.85
C GLU A 95 5.75 13.19 -2.95
N PRO A 96 6.94 13.82 -2.84
CA PRO A 96 7.93 13.47 -1.83
C PRO A 96 7.38 13.59 -0.41
N THR A 97 7.88 12.72 0.48
CA THR A 97 7.44 12.71 1.89
C THR A 97 7.88 13.95 2.66
N GLY A 98 8.94 14.62 2.19
CA GLY A 98 9.57 15.74 2.87
C GLY A 98 10.48 15.31 4.04
N ILE A 99 10.96 14.06 4.01
CA ILE A 99 12.00 13.60 4.94
C ILE A 99 13.23 14.49 4.86
N ASP A 100 13.92 14.69 5.97
CA ASP A 100 15.13 15.48 6.10
C ASP A 100 16.40 14.82 5.50
N LEU A 101 16.20 14.07 4.39
CA LEU A 101 17.26 13.46 3.60
C LEU A 101 17.26 14.01 2.17
N PRO A 102 18.43 14.25 1.55
CA PRO A 102 18.52 14.74 0.18
C PRO A 102 18.18 13.65 -0.84
N GLY A 103 17.68 14.08 -2.02
CA GLY A 103 17.53 13.23 -3.19
C GLY A 103 16.30 12.35 -3.19
N GLU A 104 15.24 12.73 -2.50
CA GLU A 104 13.97 12.00 -2.53
C GLU A 104 13.39 11.98 -3.95
N ALA A 105 13.14 10.79 -4.50
CA ALA A 105 12.64 10.62 -5.86
C ALA A 105 11.13 10.88 -5.95
N ASN A 106 10.70 11.42 -7.09
CA ASN A 106 9.29 11.57 -7.42
C ASN A 106 8.69 10.25 -7.89
N SER A 107 7.47 9.97 -7.48
CA SER A 107 6.71 8.79 -7.90
C SER A 107 6.40 8.81 -9.40
N ILE A 108 6.25 7.61 -9.97
CA ILE A 108 5.71 7.41 -11.32
C ILE A 108 4.37 6.71 -11.17
N TYR A 109 3.29 7.33 -11.60
CA TYR A 109 1.94 6.80 -11.46
C TYR A 109 1.04 7.22 -12.62
N VAL A 110 -0.08 6.50 -12.80
CA VAL A 110 -1.08 6.86 -13.80
C VAL A 110 -1.95 7.98 -13.26
N LYS A 111 -1.98 9.10 -13.99
CA LYS A 111 -2.83 10.25 -13.64
C LYS A 111 -4.32 9.90 -13.83
N PRO A 112 -5.25 10.56 -13.10
CA PRO A 112 -6.68 10.25 -13.16
C PRO A 112 -7.25 10.24 -14.57
N ASP A 113 -6.85 11.18 -15.43
CA ASP A 113 -7.34 11.30 -16.81
C ASP A 113 -6.94 10.10 -17.69
N ASN A 114 -5.84 9.44 -17.36
CA ASN A 114 -5.29 8.30 -18.09
C ASN A 114 -5.63 6.96 -17.43
N MET A 115 -6.36 6.96 -16.32
CA MET A 115 -6.71 5.74 -15.58
C MET A 115 -7.95 5.08 -16.20
N GLY A 116 -7.71 4.07 -17.04
CA GLY A 116 -8.74 3.17 -17.55
C GLY A 116 -9.03 2.00 -16.60
N PRO A 117 -9.94 1.10 -16.99
CA PRO A 117 -10.31 -0.05 -16.17
C PRO A 117 -9.12 -0.99 -15.85
N VAL A 118 -8.22 -1.20 -16.81
CA VAL A 118 -7.05 -2.09 -16.65
C VAL A 118 -6.00 -1.46 -15.75
N GLU A 119 -5.77 -0.15 -15.89
CA GLU A 119 -4.86 0.62 -15.03
C GLU A 119 -5.36 0.62 -13.58
N LEU A 120 -6.66 0.83 -13.36
CA LEU A 120 -7.27 0.76 -12.03
C LEU A 120 -7.10 -0.64 -11.44
N ALA A 121 -7.40 -1.68 -12.21
CA ALA A 121 -7.27 -3.06 -11.79
C ALA A 121 -5.84 -3.39 -11.33
N SER A 122 -4.84 -3.09 -12.17
CA SER A 122 -3.44 -3.36 -11.86
C SER A 122 -2.89 -2.48 -10.75
N SER A 123 -3.33 -1.22 -10.64
CA SER A 123 -2.99 -0.32 -9.55
C SER A 123 -3.53 -0.80 -8.21
N SER A 124 -4.72 -1.42 -8.19
CA SER A 124 -5.38 -1.90 -6.96
C SER A 124 -4.57 -2.94 -6.19
N PHE A 125 -3.66 -3.65 -6.84
CA PHE A 125 -2.73 -4.59 -6.19
C PHE A 125 -1.25 -4.22 -6.37
N GLY A 126 -0.95 -2.94 -6.76
CA GLY A 126 0.37 -2.34 -6.67
C GLY A 126 1.33 -2.64 -7.83
N GLN A 127 0.85 -2.93 -9.03
CA GLN A 127 1.72 -3.29 -10.18
C GLN A 127 2.01 -2.13 -11.14
N THR A 128 1.22 -1.06 -11.13
CA THR A 128 1.31 0.00 -12.15
C THR A 128 2.17 1.19 -11.69
N SER A 129 2.08 1.56 -10.42
CA SER A 129 2.80 2.71 -9.89
C SER A 129 4.18 2.32 -9.37
N LYS A 130 5.14 3.27 -9.47
CA LYS A 130 6.45 3.17 -8.83
C LYS A 130 6.58 4.27 -7.79
N ILE A 131 6.86 3.88 -6.57
CA ILE A 131 7.00 4.76 -5.41
C ILE A 131 8.27 4.43 -4.65
N THR A 132 8.69 5.30 -3.76
CA THR A 132 9.85 5.03 -2.89
C THR A 132 9.46 4.17 -1.69
N PRO A 133 10.39 3.40 -1.09
CA PRO A 133 10.16 2.69 0.16
C PRO A 133 9.69 3.62 1.28
N ILE A 134 10.21 4.84 1.36
CA ILE A 134 9.81 5.79 2.41
C ILE A 134 8.36 6.26 2.22
N GLN A 135 7.89 6.49 0.99
CA GLN A 135 6.49 6.78 0.73
C GLN A 135 5.59 5.64 1.18
N MET A 136 5.94 4.40 0.83
CA MET A 136 5.13 3.23 1.19
C MET A 136 5.04 3.04 2.71
N ILE A 137 6.15 3.13 3.44
CA ILE A 137 6.12 2.96 4.90
C ILE A 137 5.41 4.12 5.60
N THR A 138 5.48 5.33 5.06
CA THR A 138 4.74 6.49 5.58
C THR A 138 3.24 6.31 5.39
N ALA A 139 2.80 5.79 4.23
CA ALA A 139 1.40 5.41 4.01
C ALA A 139 0.94 4.30 4.98
N TYR A 140 1.78 3.29 5.21
CA TYR A 140 1.50 2.25 6.21
C TYR A 140 1.37 2.82 7.62
N ALA A 141 2.25 3.74 8.00
CA ALA A 141 2.18 4.41 9.30
C ALA A 141 0.82 5.11 9.46
N ALA A 142 0.34 5.79 8.43
CA ALA A 142 -0.98 6.42 8.44
C ALA A 142 -2.10 5.39 8.64
N VAL A 143 -2.02 4.21 8.01
CA VAL A 143 -3.05 3.17 8.18
C VAL A 143 -3.14 2.67 9.64
N VAL A 144 -2.03 2.61 10.37
CA VAL A 144 -2.01 1.96 11.70
C VAL A 144 -1.99 2.93 12.88
N ASN A 145 -1.78 4.24 12.67
CA ASN A 145 -1.62 5.24 13.74
C ASN A 145 -2.87 6.09 14.02
N GLY A 146 -4.04 5.67 13.53
CA GLY A 146 -5.28 6.45 13.64
C GLY A 146 -5.63 7.25 12.38
N GLY A 147 -4.93 6.99 11.27
CA GLY A 147 -5.21 7.60 9.96
C GLY A 147 -4.36 8.82 9.64
N TYR A 148 -3.37 9.17 10.44
CA TYR A 148 -2.60 10.41 10.30
C TYR A 148 -1.35 10.22 9.43
N LEU A 149 -1.31 10.91 8.29
CA LEU A 149 -0.10 11.01 7.47
C LEU A 149 0.88 11.99 8.12
N VAL A 150 2.07 11.50 8.46
CA VAL A 150 3.11 12.29 9.12
C VAL A 150 4.29 12.55 8.19
N THR A 151 5.04 13.62 8.44
CA THR A 151 6.34 13.84 7.79
C THR A 151 7.39 13.00 8.50
N PRO A 152 8.05 12.03 7.82
CA PRO A 152 9.13 11.26 8.41
C PRO A 152 10.37 12.13 8.64
N TYR A 153 11.20 11.79 9.63
CA TYR A 153 12.47 12.46 9.89
C TYR A 153 13.51 11.48 10.45
N VAL A 154 14.79 11.82 10.28
CA VAL A 154 15.93 11.07 10.81
C VAL A 154 16.57 11.82 11.97
N VAL A 155 16.65 13.15 11.85
CA VAL A 155 17.27 13.99 12.89
C VAL A 155 16.27 14.34 13.97
N SER A 156 16.38 13.72 15.14
CA SER A 156 15.49 14.00 16.27
C SER A 156 15.85 15.29 17.01
N LYS A 157 17.15 15.62 17.09
CA LYS A 157 17.63 16.88 17.71
C LYS A 157 19.02 17.27 17.23
N ILE A 158 19.32 18.56 17.29
CA ILE A 158 20.65 19.14 17.05
C ILE A 158 21.11 19.74 18.37
N VAL A 159 22.35 19.45 18.77
CA VAL A 159 22.97 19.99 19.98
C VAL A 159 24.28 20.70 19.65
N ASP A 160 24.67 21.69 20.45
CA ASP A 160 25.95 22.36 20.36
C ASP A 160 27.10 21.51 20.95
N THR A 161 28.32 22.02 20.89
CA THR A 161 29.51 21.36 21.46
C THR A 161 29.49 21.21 22.97
N ASN A 162 28.62 21.96 23.66
CA ASN A 162 28.45 21.94 25.13
C ASN A 162 27.28 21.02 25.54
N GLY A 163 26.57 20.41 24.58
CA GLY A 163 25.43 19.54 24.82
C GLY A 163 24.07 20.28 24.94
N ASN A 164 24.03 21.59 24.73
CA ASN A 164 22.77 22.33 24.76
C ASN A 164 21.96 22.02 23.47
N VAL A 165 20.66 21.82 23.62
CA VAL A 165 19.75 21.55 22.50
C VAL A 165 19.52 22.84 21.73
N ILE A 166 19.94 22.86 20.46
CA ILE A 166 19.70 23.96 19.50
C ILE A 166 18.33 23.81 18.83
N LYS A 167 17.98 22.57 18.46
CA LYS A 167 16.73 22.25 17.76
C LYS A 167 16.25 20.84 18.12
N THR A 168 14.96 20.69 18.33
CA THR A 168 14.27 19.40 18.42
C THR A 168 13.31 19.28 17.23
N THR A 169 13.23 18.10 16.62
CA THR A 169 12.25 17.81 15.59
C THR A 169 11.01 17.22 16.25
N GLU A 170 9.87 17.86 16.02
CA GLU A 170 8.57 17.39 16.48
C GLU A 170 7.86 16.62 15.37
N THR A 171 7.00 15.67 15.76
CA THR A 171 6.16 14.95 14.79
C THR A 171 5.21 15.94 14.10
N SER A 172 5.30 16.03 12.78
CA SER A 172 4.44 16.89 11.98
C SER A 172 3.38 16.04 11.26
N ILE A 173 2.11 16.31 11.57
CA ILE A 173 0.96 15.70 10.89
C ILE A 173 0.64 16.53 9.67
N LYS A 174 0.68 15.91 8.47
CA LYS A 174 0.27 16.57 7.23
C LYS A 174 -1.26 16.62 7.11
N ARG A 175 -1.94 15.50 7.39
CA ARG A 175 -3.41 15.36 7.31
C ARG A 175 -3.87 14.05 7.94
N GLN A 176 -5.16 13.94 8.21
CA GLN A 176 -5.81 12.66 8.46
C GLN A 176 -6.35 12.11 7.13
N VAL A 177 -5.99 10.88 6.77
CA VAL A 177 -6.31 10.23 5.50
C VAL A 177 -7.52 9.31 5.62
N ILE A 178 -7.58 8.58 6.73
CA ILE A 178 -8.67 7.68 7.09
C ILE A 178 -9.09 7.92 8.54
N SER A 179 -10.27 7.48 8.91
CA SER A 179 -10.77 7.57 10.28
C SER A 179 -10.00 6.65 11.24
N GLU A 180 -10.08 6.93 12.53
CA GLU A 180 -9.56 6.05 13.58
C GLU A 180 -10.24 4.68 13.56
N GLU A 181 -11.52 4.64 13.18
CA GLU A 181 -12.29 3.41 13.03
C GLU A 181 -11.72 2.52 11.93
N THR A 182 -11.53 3.07 10.71
CA THR A 182 -10.92 2.35 9.60
C THR A 182 -9.50 1.89 9.95
N SER A 183 -8.72 2.75 10.62
CA SER A 183 -7.39 2.38 11.12
C SER A 183 -7.45 1.20 12.10
N ALA A 184 -8.43 1.18 13.02
CA ALA A 184 -8.60 0.08 13.97
C ALA A 184 -8.98 -1.23 13.27
N GLN A 185 -9.92 -1.18 12.31
CA GLN A 185 -10.30 -2.32 11.48
C GLN A 185 -9.10 -2.88 10.71
N MET A 186 -8.32 -2.01 10.07
CA MET A 186 -7.14 -2.42 9.32
C MET A 186 -6.05 -3.03 10.19
N ARG A 187 -5.84 -2.56 11.42
CA ARG A 187 -4.92 -3.22 12.37
C ARG A 187 -5.35 -4.66 12.67
N GLN A 188 -6.65 -4.91 12.85
CA GLN A 188 -7.18 -6.27 13.08
C GLN A 188 -6.98 -7.16 11.85
N VAL A 189 -7.27 -6.65 10.65
CA VAL A 189 -7.05 -7.36 9.39
C VAL A 189 -5.56 -7.72 9.21
N LEU A 190 -4.66 -6.76 9.42
CA LEU A 190 -3.22 -6.99 9.28
C LEU A 190 -2.66 -7.96 10.34
N GLU A 191 -3.18 -7.94 11.56
CA GLU A 191 -2.85 -8.92 12.61
C GLU A 191 -3.31 -10.32 12.19
N SER A 192 -4.51 -10.45 11.61
CA SER A 192 -5.01 -11.72 11.06
C SER A 192 -4.12 -12.27 9.95
N VAL A 193 -3.53 -11.41 9.11
CA VAL A 193 -2.56 -11.85 8.08
C VAL A 193 -1.34 -12.50 8.69
N VAL A 194 -0.82 -11.96 9.79
CA VAL A 194 0.37 -12.51 10.48
C VAL A 194 0.03 -13.77 11.27
N ASN A 195 -1.12 -13.80 11.93
CA ASN A 195 -1.57 -14.96 12.72
C ASN A 195 -1.98 -16.15 11.86
N ASN A 196 -2.31 -15.92 10.59
CA ASN A 196 -2.63 -16.95 9.61
C ASN A 196 -1.45 -17.21 8.67
N LYS A 197 -1.60 -18.18 7.76
CA LYS A 197 -0.51 -18.67 6.87
C LYS A 197 0.18 -17.60 6.02
N GLY A 198 -0.46 -16.44 5.75
CA GLY A 198 0.06 -15.41 4.86
C GLY A 198 1.23 -14.59 5.41
N GLY A 199 1.44 -14.58 6.72
CA GLY A 199 2.47 -13.77 7.40
C GLY A 199 3.14 -14.46 8.58
N SER A 200 2.97 -15.77 8.76
CA SER A 200 3.39 -16.52 9.94
C SER A 200 4.89 -16.42 10.25
N ASN A 201 5.74 -16.10 9.27
CA ASN A 201 7.17 -15.86 9.50
C ASN A 201 7.48 -14.62 10.35
N ALA A 202 6.52 -13.67 10.45
CA ALA A 202 6.63 -12.47 11.28
C ALA A 202 6.00 -12.67 12.68
N TYR A 203 5.35 -13.81 12.95
CA TYR A 203 4.70 -14.07 14.22
C TYR A 203 5.71 -14.20 15.36
N ILE A 204 5.48 -13.46 16.44
CA ILE A 204 6.25 -13.55 17.68
C ILE A 204 5.27 -13.79 18.84
N LYS A 205 5.44 -14.89 19.57
CA LYS A 205 4.59 -15.22 20.70
C LYS A 205 4.61 -14.11 21.76
N GLY A 206 3.45 -13.63 22.18
CA GLY A 206 3.30 -12.58 23.19
C GLY A 206 3.27 -11.15 22.61
N TYR A 207 3.42 -10.99 21.29
CA TYR A 207 3.31 -9.70 20.61
C TYR A 207 2.16 -9.71 19.61
N ARG A 208 1.47 -8.56 19.49
CA ARG A 208 0.49 -8.33 18.42
C ARG A 208 1.20 -7.70 17.23
N ILE A 209 1.36 -8.45 16.16
CA ILE A 209 2.07 -8.01 14.97
C ILE A 209 1.12 -8.04 13.79
N GLY A 210 1.00 -6.92 13.10
CA GLY A 210 0.30 -6.81 11.82
C GLY A 210 1.28 -6.67 10.66
N GLY A 211 0.94 -7.19 9.49
CA GLY A 211 1.82 -7.09 8.34
C GLY A 211 1.16 -7.54 7.04
N LYS A 212 1.85 -7.26 5.93
CA LYS A 212 1.45 -7.74 4.60
C LYS A 212 2.69 -8.12 3.80
N SER A 213 2.72 -9.34 3.29
CA SER A 213 3.77 -9.78 2.35
C SER A 213 3.62 -9.09 0.99
N GLY A 214 4.73 -8.78 0.35
CA GLY A 214 4.77 -8.20 -0.98
C GLY A 214 5.60 -9.03 -1.94
N THR A 215 5.08 -9.20 -3.16
CA THR A 215 5.81 -9.74 -4.31
C THR A 215 5.44 -8.87 -5.49
N SER A 216 6.44 -8.37 -6.20
CA SER A 216 6.26 -7.57 -7.41
C SER A 216 6.97 -8.26 -8.58
N GLN A 217 6.34 -8.26 -9.74
CA GLN A 217 6.99 -8.70 -10.96
C GLN A 217 7.97 -7.60 -11.41
N LYS A 218 9.24 -7.96 -11.58
CA LYS A 218 10.14 -7.16 -12.40
C LYS A 218 9.80 -7.44 -13.86
N LEU A 219 9.36 -6.44 -14.59
CA LEU A 219 9.30 -6.52 -16.04
C LEU A 219 10.72 -6.79 -16.51
N GLN A 220 10.97 -7.94 -17.15
CA GLN A 220 12.24 -8.20 -17.80
C GLN A 220 12.42 -7.12 -18.86
N LYS A 221 13.48 -6.36 -18.75
CA LYS A 221 13.91 -5.48 -19.82
C LYS A 221 14.17 -6.36 -21.05
N ASN A 222 13.63 -5.94 -22.16
CA ASN A 222 13.71 -6.70 -23.41
C ASN A 222 15.18 -6.87 -23.80
N ASN A 223 15.74 -8.07 -23.63
CA ASN A 223 17.14 -8.37 -23.89
C ASN A 223 17.57 -8.08 -25.35
N GLN A 224 16.61 -7.91 -26.28
CA GLN A 224 16.87 -7.54 -27.66
C GLN A 224 17.35 -6.08 -27.83
N LEU A 225 17.18 -5.23 -26.82
CA LEU A 225 17.62 -3.84 -26.85
C LEU A 225 18.84 -3.58 -25.96
N GLY A 226 19.48 -4.61 -25.39
CA GLY A 226 20.65 -4.45 -24.51
C GLY A 226 20.38 -3.61 -23.26
N VAL A 227 19.13 -3.55 -22.83
CA VAL A 227 18.71 -2.80 -21.64
C VAL A 227 18.31 -3.82 -20.58
N GLU A 228 19.13 -3.97 -19.52
CA GLU A 228 18.84 -4.77 -18.34
C GLU A 228 17.64 -4.26 -17.54
#